data_8129fad91094da3ad652f6a9c4b8f961
#
_entry.id   8129fad91094da3ad652f6a9c4b8f961
#
_cell.length_a   1.000
_cell.length_b   1.000
_cell.length_c   1.000
_cell.angle_alpha   90.00
_cell.angle_beta   90.00
_cell.angle_gamma   90.00
#
_symmetry.space_group_name_H-M   'P 1'
#
loop_
_entity.id
_entity.type
_entity.pdbx_description
1 polymer ?
#
loop_
_entity_poly.entity_id
_entity_poly.type
_entity_poly.pdbx_seq_one_letter_code
_entity_poly.pdbx_strand_id
1 'polypeptide(L)'
;MHQEDNYTDQTQYGIFFLLERIARSHPLIYIFSRYLANKLLIFEADFNGVKKIKFNKKINIIDIGASDGIATKFLKKKLNVNKVFAFEPDNSYFKKLKKLKIKNLKIYNYGLSSKKQKIKIYVPQYKLFNKKFDIITYAYYDKQ
;
A
#
# COMPACT_ATOMS: atom_id res chain seq x y z
N MET A 1 35.30 -17.20 -8.51
CA MET A 1 34.42 -18.02 -7.66
C MET A 1 33.09 -17.26 -7.60
N HIS A 2 32.22 -17.53 -8.62
CA HIS A 2 30.91 -16.89 -8.72
C HIS A 2 29.95 -17.65 -7.81
N GLN A 3 29.37 -16.97 -6.83
CA GLN A 3 28.21 -17.48 -6.10
C GLN A 3 27.02 -17.40 -7.04
N GLU A 4 26.47 -18.55 -7.41
CA GLU A 4 25.17 -18.68 -8.02
C GLU A 4 24.13 -18.33 -6.96
N ASP A 5 23.54 -17.15 -7.09
CA ASP A 5 22.35 -16.78 -6.32
C ASP A 5 21.20 -17.70 -6.78
N ASN A 6 20.80 -18.60 -5.90
CA ASN A 6 19.69 -19.51 -6.07
C ASN A 6 18.37 -18.75 -6.33
N TYR A 7 18.00 -18.66 -7.57
CA TYR A 7 16.72 -18.15 -8.08
C TYR A 7 15.61 -19.20 -7.87
N THR A 8 15.35 -19.53 -6.62
CA THR A 8 14.27 -20.45 -6.25
C THR A 8 13.16 -19.71 -5.50
N ASP A 9 12.42 -18.85 -6.21
CA ASP A 9 11.09 -18.48 -5.73
C ASP A 9 10.15 -17.88 -6.81
N GLN A 10 10.37 -18.20 -8.08
CA GLN A 10 9.50 -17.70 -9.17
C GLN A 10 8.11 -18.34 -9.18
N THR A 11 7.91 -19.49 -8.57
CA THR A 11 6.63 -20.20 -8.58
C THR A 11 5.61 -19.60 -7.60
N GLN A 12 6.04 -19.12 -6.45
CA GLN A 12 5.13 -18.41 -5.54
C GLN A 12 4.65 -17.08 -6.10
N TYR A 13 5.52 -16.34 -6.79
CA TYR A 13 5.15 -15.08 -7.46
C TYR A 13 4.14 -15.32 -8.59
N GLY A 14 4.27 -16.41 -9.34
CA GLY A 14 3.37 -16.75 -10.44
C GLY A 14 1.92 -16.94 -10.01
N ILE A 15 1.69 -17.63 -8.89
CA ILE A 15 0.34 -17.87 -8.36
C ILE A 15 -0.28 -16.56 -7.84
N PHE A 16 0.47 -15.74 -7.10
CA PHE A 16 -0.03 -14.45 -6.62
C PHE A 16 -0.35 -13.51 -7.78
N PHE A 17 0.49 -13.46 -8.80
CA PHE A 17 0.26 -12.65 -9.99
C PHE A 17 -0.97 -13.12 -10.78
N LEU A 18 -1.15 -14.43 -10.90
CA LEU A 18 -2.33 -15.02 -11.54
C LEU A 18 -3.60 -14.72 -10.75
N LEU A 19 -3.58 -14.89 -9.43
CA LEU A 19 -4.71 -14.57 -8.55
C LEU A 19 -5.05 -13.08 -8.58
N GLU A 20 -4.05 -12.21 -8.61
CA GLU A 20 -4.25 -10.78 -8.75
C GLU A 20 -4.86 -10.44 -10.12
N ARG A 21 -4.41 -11.06 -11.20
CA ARG A 21 -4.96 -10.88 -12.55
C ARG A 21 -6.41 -11.34 -12.64
N ILE A 22 -6.74 -12.51 -12.05
CA ILE A 22 -8.11 -13.01 -11.97
C ILE A 22 -8.97 -12.09 -11.09
N ALA A 23 -8.46 -11.67 -9.95
CA ALA A 23 -9.16 -10.74 -9.06
C ALA A 23 -9.44 -9.40 -9.75
N ARG A 24 -8.51 -8.89 -10.55
CA ARG A 24 -8.70 -7.64 -11.31
C ARG A 24 -9.76 -7.75 -12.41
N SER A 25 -9.93 -8.94 -13.02
CA SER A 25 -10.96 -9.16 -14.05
C SER A 25 -12.38 -9.26 -13.47
N HIS A 26 -12.50 -9.55 -12.16
CA HIS A 26 -13.79 -9.70 -11.48
C HIS A 26 -13.88 -8.77 -10.27
N PRO A 27 -14.61 -7.65 -10.37
CA PRO A 27 -14.66 -6.63 -9.32
C PRO A 27 -15.02 -7.15 -7.92
N LEU A 28 -15.93 -8.11 -7.82
CA LEU A 28 -16.33 -8.70 -6.53
C LEU A 28 -15.19 -9.53 -5.91
N ILE A 29 -14.49 -10.31 -6.72
CA ILE A 29 -13.35 -11.12 -6.27
C ILE A 29 -12.23 -10.19 -5.81
N TYR A 30 -11.99 -9.09 -6.55
CA TYR A 30 -11.01 -8.08 -6.17
C TYR A 30 -11.33 -7.43 -4.81
N ILE A 31 -12.58 -6.99 -4.62
CA ILE A 31 -13.01 -6.39 -3.35
C ILE A 31 -12.85 -7.36 -2.19
N PHE A 32 -13.27 -8.62 -2.39
CA PHE A 32 -13.18 -9.66 -1.37
C PHE A 32 -11.71 -10.02 -1.05
N SER A 33 -10.87 -10.21 -2.07
CA SER A 33 -9.45 -10.51 -1.89
C SER A 33 -8.71 -9.38 -1.15
N ARG A 34 -9.02 -8.13 -1.49
CA ARG A 34 -8.50 -6.96 -0.77
C ARG A 34 -8.95 -6.92 0.68
N TYR A 35 -10.23 -7.19 0.94
CA TYR A 35 -10.75 -7.27 2.31
C TYR A 35 -10.03 -8.35 3.12
N LEU A 36 -9.84 -9.52 2.53
CA LEU A 36 -9.15 -10.64 3.19
C LEU A 36 -7.67 -10.35 3.42
N ALA A 37 -6.97 -9.83 2.41
CA ALA A 37 -5.57 -9.42 2.54
C ALA A 37 -5.39 -8.39 3.65
N ASN A 38 -6.29 -7.41 3.73
CA ASN A 38 -6.32 -6.41 4.80
C ASN A 38 -6.48 -7.05 6.19
N LYS A 39 -7.40 -7.98 6.32
CA LYS A 39 -7.69 -8.63 7.60
C LYS A 39 -6.54 -9.53 8.05
N LEU A 40 -5.93 -10.25 7.13
CA LEU A 40 -4.84 -11.19 7.39
C LEU A 40 -3.46 -10.52 7.40
N LEU A 41 -3.37 -9.23 7.03
CA LEU A 41 -2.10 -8.52 6.84
C LEU A 41 -1.15 -9.28 5.90
N ILE A 42 -1.74 -9.82 4.82
CA ILE A 42 -0.98 -10.43 3.72
C ILE A 42 -0.53 -9.30 2.80
N PHE A 43 0.77 -9.16 2.66
CA PHE A 43 1.42 -8.15 1.84
C PHE A 43 2.20 -8.79 0.71
N GLU A 44 2.52 -7.97 -0.27
CA GLU A 44 3.46 -8.30 -1.33
C GLU A 44 4.77 -8.84 -0.74
N ALA A 45 5.45 -9.67 -1.51
CA ALA A 45 6.68 -10.35 -1.07
C ALA A 45 7.75 -9.38 -0.53
N ASP A 46 7.77 -8.15 -1.05
CA ASP A 46 8.69 -7.09 -0.61
C ASP A 46 8.59 -6.80 0.89
N PHE A 47 7.42 -6.96 1.49
CA PHE A 47 7.25 -6.81 2.94
C PHE A 47 7.85 -7.95 3.76
N ASN A 48 8.22 -9.08 3.15
CA ASN A 48 8.92 -10.16 3.87
C ASN A 48 10.32 -9.73 4.30
N GLY A 49 10.98 -8.87 3.50
CA GLY A 49 12.24 -8.25 3.87
C GLY A 49 12.14 -7.45 5.18
N VAL A 50 11.06 -6.70 5.35
CA VAL A 50 10.83 -5.89 6.56
C VAL A 50 10.77 -6.73 7.83
N LYS A 51 10.29 -7.98 7.77
CA LYS A 51 10.23 -8.89 8.92
C LYS A 51 11.63 -9.28 9.44
N LYS A 52 12.64 -9.22 8.59
CA LYS A 52 14.04 -9.55 8.91
C LYS A 52 14.79 -8.37 9.54
N ILE A 53 14.26 -7.15 9.40
CA ILE A 53 14.92 -5.94 9.90
C ILE A 53 14.67 -5.82 11.40
N LYS A 54 15.75 -5.73 12.17
CA LYS A 54 15.71 -5.49 13.62
C LYS A 54 16.37 -4.14 13.91
N PHE A 55 15.66 -3.31 14.64
CA PHE A 55 16.20 -2.04 15.12
C PHE A 55 16.35 -2.08 16.63
N ASN A 56 17.53 -1.77 17.14
CA ASN A 56 17.79 -1.72 18.58
C ASN A 56 17.14 -0.49 19.24
N LYS A 57 16.79 0.53 18.45
CA LYS A 57 16.13 1.76 18.90
C LYS A 57 14.78 1.93 18.21
N LYS A 58 13.90 2.75 18.81
CA LYS A 58 12.66 3.17 18.16
C LYS A 58 12.97 4.04 16.95
N ILE A 59 12.36 3.70 15.83
CA ILE A 59 12.52 4.42 14.56
C ILE A 59 11.31 5.29 14.25
N ASN A 60 11.52 6.32 13.44
CA ASN A 60 10.44 7.05 12.78
C ASN A 60 10.29 6.53 11.36
N ILE A 61 9.07 6.38 10.89
CA ILE A 61 8.75 5.92 9.54
C ILE A 61 8.15 7.08 8.76
N ILE A 62 8.57 7.22 7.51
CA ILE A 62 7.93 8.05 6.50
C ILE A 62 7.28 7.09 5.50
N ASP A 63 5.97 7.13 5.39
CA ASP A 63 5.15 6.30 4.50
C ASP A 63 4.61 7.18 3.38
N ILE A 64 5.16 7.02 2.17
CA ILE A 64 4.84 7.84 1.00
C ILE A 64 3.88 7.08 0.11
N GLY A 65 2.67 7.63 -0.11
CA GLY A 65 1.59 6.92 -0.78
C GLY A 65 0.92 5.91 0.14
N ALA A 66 0.61 6.35 1.36
CA ALA A 66 0.12 5.48 2.43
C ALA A 66 -1.25 4.83 2.13
N SER A 67 -1.97 5.31 1.11
CA SER A 67 -3.24 4.75 0.64
C SER A 67 -4.25 4.53 1.80
N ASP A 68 -4.77 3.33 1.96
CA ASP A 68 -5.71 2.96 3.04
C ASP A 68 -5.01 2.63 4.37
N GLY A 69 -3.68 2.76 4.43
CA GLY A 69 -2.88 2.61 5.64
C GLY A 69 -2.59 1.17 6.07
N ILE A 70 -2.76 0.20 5.19
CA ILE A 70 -2.47 -1.20 5.48
C ILE A 70 -0.98 -1.38 5.73
N ALA A 71 -0.13 -0.86 4.83
CA ALA A 71 1.32 -0.88 4.98
C ALA A 71 1.73 -0.18 6.29
N THR A 72 1.17 0.99 6.57
CA THR A 72 1.38 1.72 7.82
C THR A 72 1.09 0.86 9.05
N LYS A 73 -0.05 0.15 9.07
CA LYS A 73 -0.42 -0.76 10.18
C LYS A 73 0.58 -1.89 10.33
N PHE A 74 0.95 -2.50 9.22
CA PHE A 74 1.90 -3.61 9.22
C PHE A 74 3.25 -3.16 9.78
N LEU A 75 3.84 -2.10 9.24
CA LEU A 75 5.10 -1.55 9.69
C LEU A 75 5.07 -1.21 11.19
N LYS A 76 4.00 -0.57 11.63
CA LYS A 76 3.81 -0.24 13.05
C LYS A 76 3.73 -1.47 13.95
N LYS A 77 3.14 -2.57 13.46
CA LYS A 77 3.02 -3.83 14.22
C LYS A 77 4.32 -4.62 14.24
N LYS A 78 5.12 -4.55 13.18
CA LYS A 78 6.30 -5.42 13.00
C LYS A 78 7.60 -4.77 13.44
N LEU A 79 7.68 -3.45 13.44
CA LEU A 79 8.88 -2.71 13.78
C LEU A 79 8.71 -1.96 15.11
N ASN A 80 9.84 -1.66 15.76
CA ASN A 80 9.85 -0.83 16.96
C ASN A 80 9.73 0.65 16.59
N VAL A 81 8.48 1.11 16.34
CA VAL A 81 8.17 2.42 15.76
C VAL A 81 7.80 3.44 16.82
N ASN A 82 8.48 4.59 16.80
CA ASN A 82 8.15 5.75 17.62
C ASN A 82 7.00 6.56 16.97
N LYS A 83 7.23 7.11 15.76
CA LYS A 83 6.26 7.92 15.02
C LYS A 83 6.17 7.44 13.58
N VAL A 84 4.98 7.61 12.97
CA VAL A 84 4.75 7.43 11.53
C VAL A 84 4.26 8.75 10.96
N PHE A 85 4.85 9.15 9.83
CA PHE A 85 4.46 10.29 9.02
C PHE A 85 3.94 9.73 7.69
N ALA A 86 2.63 9.71 7.50
CA ALA A 86 1.98 9.16 6.32
C ALA A 86 1.54 10.28 5.37
N PHE A 87 1.93 10.17 4.12
CA PHE A 87 1.61 11.10 3.05
C PHE A 87 0.70 10.43 2.04
N GLU A 88 -0.50 11.00 1.83
CA GLU A 88 -1.48 10.46 0.88
C GLU A 88 -2.18 11.62 0.15
N PRO A 89 -1.90 11.80 -1.15
CA PRO A 89 -2.47 12.90 -1.92
C PRO A 89 -3.94 12.68 -2.29
N ASP A 90 -4.40 11.45 -2.44
CA ASP A 90 -5.80 11.16 -2.72
C ASP A 90 -6.69 11.40 -1.49
N ASN A 91 -7.68 12.29 -1.67
CA ASN A 91 -8.54 12.72 -0.56
C ASN A 91 -9.42 11.57 -0.02
N SER A 92 -9.80 10.60 -0.87
CA SER A 92 -10.61 9.45 -0.45
C SER A 92 -9.84 8.53 0.48
N TYR A 93 -8.57 8.26 0.14
CA TYR A 93 -7.65 7.47 0.96
C TYR A 93 -7.20 8.21 2.21
N PHE A 94 -6.92 9.50 2.11
CA PHE A 94 -6.63 10.33 3.27
C PHE A 94 -7.75 10.28 4.32
N LYS A 95 -9.03 10.31 3.87
CA LYS A 95 -10.17 10.14 4.78
C LYS A 95 -10.22 8.75 5.41
N LYS A 96 -9.80 7.69 4.68
CA LYS A 96 -9.67 6.34 5.24
C LYS A 96 -8.56 6.27 6.29
N LEU A 97 -7.39 6.83 5.99
CA LEU A 97 -6.27 6.94 6.93
C LEU A 97 -6.65 7.63 8.23
N LYS A 98 -7.41 8.73 8.17
CA LYS A 98 -7.89 9.45 9.36
C LYS A 98 -8.74 8.59 10.30
N LYS A 99 -9.43 7.57 9.76
CA LYS A 99 -10.23 6.64 10.56
C LYS A 99 -9.39 5.59 11.28
N LEU A 100 -8.10 5.47 10.93
CA LEU A 100 -7.22 4.51 11.56
C LEU A 100 -6.81 4.98 12.95
N LYS A 101 -7.12 4.19 13.95
CA LYS A 101 -6.70 4.44 15.34
C LYS A 101 -5.26 3.93 15.57
N ILE A 102 -4.28 4.57 14.94
CA ILE A 102 -2.87 4.23 15.09
C ILE A 102 -2.19 5.26 16.00
N LYS A 103 -1.64 4.81 17.12
CA LYS A 103 -0.90 5.68 18.04
C LYS A 103 0.33 6.29 17.36
N ASN A 104 0.54 7.59 17.53
CA ASN A 104 1.67 8.35 16.98
C ASN A 104 1.72 8.39 15.45
N LEU A 105 0.55 8.31 14.78
CA LEU A 105 0.41 8.53 13.34
C LEU A 105 0.12 10.01 13.08
N LYS A 106 0.92 10.65 12.24
CA LYS A 106 0.66 11.96 11.64
C LYS A 106 0.37 11.76 10.15
N ILE A 107 -0.70 12.36 9.66
CA ILE A 107 -1.20 12.16 8.31
C ILE A 107 -1.22 13.50 7.57
N TYR A 108 -0.77 13.47 6.32
CA TYR A 108 -0.68 14.64 5.45
C TYR A 108 -1.37 14.36 4.12
N ASN A 109 -2.28 15.26 3.72
CA ASN A 109 -3.03 15.13 2.46
C ASN A 109 -2.30 15.81 1.30
N TYR A 110 -1.08 15.36 1.01
CA TYR A 110 -0.32 15.76 -0.16
C TYR A 110 0.73 14.70 -0.51
N GLY A 111 1.17 14.69 -1.76
CA GLY A 111 2.30 13.89 -2.21
C GLY A 111 3.61 14.63 -2.01
N LEU A 112 4.72 13.92 -2.07
CA LEU A 112 6.06 14.49 -2.04
C LEU A 112 6.56 14.71 -3.46
N SER A 113 7.19 15.86 -3.71
CA SER A 113 7.74 16.23 -4.99
C SER A 113 8.97 17.13 -4.78
N SER A 114 9.82 17.25 -5.81
CA SER A 114 10.98 18.16 -5.80
C SER A 114 10.61 19.63 -5.75
N LYS A 115 9.39 19.97 -6.12
CA LYS A 115 8.87 21.35 -6.09
C LYS A 115 7.41 21.38 -5.66
N LYS A 116 6.99 22.51 -5.06
CA LYS A 116 5.59 22.76 -4.71
C LYS A 116 4.78 22.97 -5.98
N GLN A 117 3.82 22.10 -6.23
CA GLN A 117 2.94 22.14 -7.40
C GLN A 117 1.57 21.53 -7.10
N LYS A 118 0.57 21.91 -7.89
CA LYS A 118 -0.74 21.24 -7.91
C LYS A 118 -0.75 20.25 -9.07
N ILE A 119 -1.17 19.01 -8.81
CA ILE A 119 -1.33 17.99 -9.84
C ILE A 119 -2.75 17.44 -9.81
N LYS A 120 -3.25 17.04 -10.98
CA LYS A 120 -4.50 16.29 -11.07
C LYS A 120 -4.18 14.81 -10.88
N ILE A 121 -4.93 14.15 -10.00
CA ILE A 121 -4.83 12.71 -9.76
C ILE A 121 -6.08 12.07 -10.33
N TYR A 122 -5.89 11.13 -11.26
CA TYR A 122 -6.96 10.34 -11.85
C TYR A 122 -7.01 8.98 -11.18
N VAL A 123 -8.11 8.69 -10.50
CA VAL A 123 -8.34 7.39 -9.86
C VAL A 123 -9.34 6.62 -10.71
N PRO A 124 -8.94 5.52 -11.36
CA PRO A 124 -9.87 4.67 -12.10
C PRO A 124 -10.94 4.10 -11.17
N GLN A 125 -12.17 4.03 -11.65
CA GLN A 125 -13.31 3.57 -10.86
C GLN A 125 -14.08 2.48 -11.58
N TYR A 126 -14.54 1.46 -10.85
CA TYR A 126 -15.57 0.54 -11.28
C TYR A 126 -16.95 1.04 -10.85
N LYS A 127 -17.92 0.87 -11.71
CA LYS A 127 -19.33 1.04 -11.37
C LYS A 127 -19.97 -0.33 -11.22
N LEU A 128 -20.41 -0.68 -10.03
CA LEU A 128 -21.11 -1.92 -9.75
C LEU A 128 -22.37 -1.63 -8.93
N PHE A 129 -23.56 -2.08 -9.38
CA PHE A 129 -24.84 -1.84 -8.70
C PHE A 129 -25.03 -0.37 -8.28
N ASN A 130 -24.81 0.57 -9.21
CA ASN A 130 -24.88 2.03 -8.99
C ASN A 130 -23.88 2.58 -7.93
N LYS A 131 -22.98 1.78 -7.39
CA LYS A 131 -21.91 2.23 -6.52
C LYS A 131 -20.59 2.31 -7.29
N LYS A 132 -19.80 3.34 -7.00
CA LYS A 132 -18.46 3.53 -7.55
C LYS A 132 -17.44 2.95 -6.58
N PHE A 133 -16.49 2.19 -7.11
CA PHE A 133 -15.37 1.61 -6.36
C PHE A 133 -14.06 2.03 -7.01
N ASP A 134 -13.14 2.57 -6.23
CA ASP A 134 -11.83 2.98 -6.72
C ASP A 134 -10.96 1.76 -7.03
N ILE A 135 -10.31 1.78 -8.20
CA ILE A 135 -9.29 0.80 -8.55
C ILE A 135 -7.96 1.30 -8.02
N ILE A 136 -7.46 0.66 -7.00
CA ILE A 136 -6.34 1.12 -6.17
C ILE A 136 -4.97 0.99 -6.84
N THR A 137 -4.86 0.58 -8.07
CA THR A 137 -3.56 0.14 -8.56
C THR A 137 -2.68 1.24 -9.14
N TYR A 138 -3.23 2.31 -9.70
CA TYR A 138 -2.41 3.37 -10.30
C TYR A 138 -3.16 4.69 -10.33
N ALA A 139 -2.70 5.66 -9.55
CA ALA A 139 -3.05 7.03 -9.81
C ALA A 139 -2.15 7.55 -10.94
N TYR A 140 -2.74 7.93 -12.06
CA TYR A 140 -2.03 8.61 -13.12
C TYR A 140 -1.98 10.11 -12.80
N TYR A 141 -0.82 10.71 -12.93
CA TYR A 141 -0.69 12.16 -12.91
C TYR A 141 -0.26 12.61 -14.30
N ASP A 142 -0.94 13.64 -14.79
CA ASP A 142 -0.57 14.31 -16.03
C ASP A 142 0.51 15.35 -15.71
N LYS A 143 1.65 15.24 -16.38
CA LYS A 143 2.66 16.31 -16.38
C LYS A 143 2.23 17.31 -17.46
N GLN A 144 1.56 18.37 -17.05
CA GLN A 144 1.47 19.58 -17.88
C GLN A 144 2.76 20.38 -17.76
#